data_ad3c2e38d0f45f19e909a81e1f440af3
#
_entry.id   ad3c2e38d0f45f19e909a81e1f440af3
#
_cell.length_a   1.000
_cell.length_b   1.000
_cell.length_c   1.000
_cell.angle_alpha   90.00
_cell.angle_beta   90.00
_cell.angle_gamma   90.00
#
_symmetry.space_group_name_H-M   'P 1'
#
loop_
_entity.id
_entity.type
_entity.pdbx_description
1 polymer ?
#
loop_
_entity_poly.entity_id
_entity_poly.type
_entity_poly.pdbx_seq_one_letter_code
_entity_poly.pdbx_strand_id
1 'polypeptide(L)'
;MNFDRLGSTFLGFQMNTPLTGASGTFGFGSEYEDFLSMEAVGAVISKGITPIPRAGNEGVRIAETPGGMLNCIGLENPGVDVFLRDILPQARRLKTRFIVNMSAGSTEDYGELAARLDVEGIDAVEVNISCPNVKEGGIVFGTDPKAAAAVTESVRKHTKKPVIVKLSPNVTDITVMAKAVEAAGADAVSLINTLTGMAVDIDARRPLLGNITGGLSGPAVKPVALRMVWQTAKAVSIPVLGLGGISSWKDAVEFMLVGARIVSVGAYNFADPRAIEKMAVGMQTWCEKEGVRNIQDIVGTLKN
;
A
#
# COMPACT_ATOMS: atom_id res chain seq x y z
N MET A 1 3.12 7.80 23.88
CA MET A 1 2.61 9.06 23.29
C MET A 1 1.09 8.95 23.19
N ASN A 2 0.35 10.03 23.40
CA ASN A 2 -1.10 9.98 23.24
C ASN A 2 -1.48 10.55 21.87
N PHE A 3 -2.23 9.78 21.07
CA PHE A 3 -2.73 10.17 19.74
C PHE A 3 -4.26 10.24 19.74
N ASP A 4 -4.84 10.86 20.77
CA ASP A 4 -6.28 10.90 21.05
C ASP A 4 -7.12 11.52 19.92
N ARG A 5 -6.53 12.43 19.12
CA ARG A 5 -7.18 13.04 17.95
C ARG A 5 -6.96 12.28 16.63
N LEU A 6 -6.11 11.24 16.64
CA LEU A 6 -5.77 10.47 15.45
C LEU A 6 -6.51 9.13 15.34
N GLY A 7 -7.26 8.74 16.38
CA GLY A 7 -8.06 7.52 16.36
C GLY A 7 -8.90 7.42 15.08
N SER A 8 -8.78 6.32 14.37
CA SER A 8 -9.36 6.14 13.04
C SER A 8 -10.10 4.81 12.92
N THR A 9 -11.16 4.79 12.12
CA THR A 9 -11.89 3.57 11.79
C THR A 9 -11.72 3.27 10.30
N PHE A 10 -11.31 2.05 9.97
CA PHE A 10 -11.17 1.59 8.61
C PHE A 10 -11.65 0.14 8.50
N LEU A 11 -12.51 -0.17 7.54
CA LEU A 11 -13.06 -1.51 7.31
C LEU A 11 -13.66 -2.18 8.57
N GLY A 12 -14.24 -1.38 9.46
CA GLY A 12 -14.87 -1.86 10.70
C GLY A 12 -13.91 -2.06 11.88
N PHE A 13 -12.60 -1.96 11.72
CA PHE A 13 -11.65 -2.03 12.82
C PHE A 13 -11.11 -0.67 13.26
N GLN A 14 -10.84 -0.56 14.56
CA GLN A 14 -10.27 0.64 15.17
C GLN A 14 -8.75 0.63 15.02
N MET A 15 -8.17 1.80 14.76
CA MET A 15 -6.75 2.05 14.62
C MET A 15 -6.37 3.25 15.48
N ASN A 16 -5.18 3.22 16.08
CA ASN A 16 -4.69 4.34 16.92
C ASN A 16 -4.41 5.59 16.09
N THR A 17 -3.99 5.44 14.84
CA THR A 17 -3.72 6.52 13.91
C THR A 17 -4.17 6.13 12.50
N PRO A 18 -4.35 7.08 11.55
CA PRO A 18 -4.63 6.77 10.15
C PRO A 18 -3.37 6.38 9.35
N LEU A 19 -2.21 6.27 10.00
CA LEU A 19 -0.93 6.04 9.35
C LEU A 19 -0.58 4.56 9.30
N THR A 20 -0.14 4.09 8.15
CA THR A 20 0.27 2.69 7.93
C THR A 20 1.63 2.61 7.26
N GLY A 21 2.34 1.49 7.42
CA GLY A 21 3.51 1.17 6.60
C GLY A 21 3.05 0.54 5.27
N ALA A 22 3.58 1.03 4.13
CA ALA A 22 3.21 0.49 2.84
C ALA A 22 3.89 -0.86 2.54
N SER A 23 3.17 -1.74 1.86
CA SER A 23 3.71 -3.02 1.40
C SER A 23 5.05 -2.88 0.67
N GLY A 24 6.00 -3.76 1.02
CA GLY A 24 7.34 -3.79 0.44
C GLY A 24 8.33 -2.76 1.01
N THR A 25 7.88 -1.84 1.88
CA THR A 25 8.74 -0.81 2.49
C THR A 25 8.73 -0.81 4.01
N PHE A 26 7.93 -1.69 4.62
CA PHE A 26 7.80 -1.81 6.07
C PHE A 26 7.93 -3.27 6.55
N GLY A 27 8.49 -4.15 5.71
CA GLY A 27 8.70 -5.56 6.04
C GLY A 27 7.41 -6.26 6.47
N PHE A 28 7.46 -6.89 7.62
CA PHE A 28 6.32 -7.47 8.33
C PHE A 28 5.97 -6.71 9.61
N GLY A 29 6.63 -5.57 9.84
CA GLY A 29 6.43 -4.66 10.96
C GLY A 29 7.41 -4.85 12.10
N SER A 30 7.81 -6.08 12.43
CA SER A 30 8.76 -6.38 13.51
C SER A 30 10.13 -5.73 13.29
N GLU A 31 10.52 -5.52 12.05
CA GLU A 31 11.78 -4.87 11.68
C GLU A 31 11.85 -3.39 12.10
N TYR A 32 10.72 -2.81 12.46
CA TYR A 32 10.60 -1.41 12.85
C TYR A 32 10.39 -1.17 14.35
N GLU A 33 10.17 -2.22 15.16
CA GLU A 33 9.89 -2.08 16.61
C GLU A 33 11.02 -1.38 17.38
N ASP A 34 12.26 -1.55 16.93
CA ASP A 34 13.43 -0.90 17.57
C ASP A 34 13.58 0.59 17.18
N PHE A 35 12.88 1.05 16.15
CA PHE A 35 13.02 2.42 15.63
C PHE A 35 11.89 3.35 16.05
N LEU A 36 10.66 2.84 16.16
CA LEU A 36 9.48 3.66 16.43
C LEU A 36 8.47 2.93 17.34
N SER A 37 7.61 3.70 17.99
CA SER A 37 6.49 3.14 18.74
C SER A 37 5.41 2.61 17.81
N MET A 38 5.05 1.33 17.93
CA MET A 38 3.97 0.72 17.17
C MET A 38 2.59 1.34 17.48
N GLU A 39 2.45 2.12 18.55
CA GLU A 39 1.24 2.91 18.84
C GLU A 39 0.99 4.00 17.77
N ALA A 40 2.06 4.48 17.11
CA ALA A 40 1.94 5.43 16.00
C ALA A 40 1.49 4.79 14.70
N VAL A 41 1.58 3.46 14.59
CA VAL A 41 1.25 2.68 13.39
C VAL A 41 -0.16 2.13 13.51
N GLY A 42 -1.09 2.64 12.74
CA GLY A 42 -2.48 2.18 12.74
C GLY A 42 -2.65 0.78 12.16
N ALA A 43 -1.88 0.46 11.11
CA ALA A 43 -1.79 -0.89 10.55
C ALA A 43 -0.43 -1.12 9.89
N VAL A 44 0.03 -2.37 9.92
CA VAL A 44 1.12 -2.86 9.07
C VAL A 44 0.50 -3.49 7.83
N ILE A 45 0.96 -3.05 6.64
CA ILE A 45 0.67 -3.75 5.39
C ILE A 45 1.93 -4.53 5.02
N SER A 46 1.84 -5.84 5.08
CA SER A 46 2.99 -6.73 4.94
C SER A 46 3.65 -6.63 3.57
N LYS A 47 4.90 -7.09 3.49
CA LYS A 47 5.52 -7.44 2.21
C LYS A 47 4.59 -8.40 1.44
N GLY A 48 4.56 -8.26 0.10
CA GLY A 48 3.69 -9.08 -0.74
C GLY A 48 3.99 -10.58 -0.61
N ILE A 49 2.97 -11.36 -0.33
CA ILE A 49 3.03 -12.81 -0.20
C ILE A 49 2.52 -13.46 -1.48
N THR A 50 3.20 -14.52 -1.93
CA THR A 50 2.81 -15.33 -3.10
C THR A 50 2.55 -16.79 -2.68
N PRO A 51 1.82 -17.60 -3.49
CA PRO A 51 1.56 -19.00 -3.18
C PRO A 51 2.83 -19.80 -2.91
N ILE A 52 3.88 -19.56 -3.68
CA ILE A 52 5.21 -20.20 -3.55
C ILE A 52 6.29 -19.14 -3.28
N PRO A 53 7.45 -19.50 -2.69
CA PRO A 53 8.57 -18.58 -2.49
C PRO A 53 9.06 -17.96 -3.80
N ARG A 54 9.51 -16.71 -3.74
CA ARG A 54 10.15 -16.01 -4.88
C ARG A 54 11.47 -15.38 -4.44
N ALA A 55 12.52 -15.62 -5.22
CA ALA A 55 13.85 -15.04 -4.97
C ALA A 55 13.96 -13.56 -5.39
N GLY A 56 12.96 -13.05 -6.12
CA GLY A 56 13.02 -11.72 -6.72
C GLY A 56 13.80 -11.70 -8.05
N ASN A 57 13.99 -10.48 -8.59
CA ASN A 57 14.76 -10.30 -9.82
C ASN A 57 16.27 -10.31 -9.55
N GLU A 58 17.04 -10.67 -10.56
CA GLU A 58 18.51 -10.65 -10.52
C GLU A 58 19.08 -9.25 -10.81
N GLY A 59 20.36 -9.06 -10.50
CA GLY A 59 21.12 -7.85 -10.77
C GLY A 59 20.78 -6.68 -9.83
N VAL A 60 20.97 -5.45 -10.32
CA VAL A 60 20.68 -4.23 -9.55
C VAL A 60 19.18 -4.01 -9.49
N ARG A 61 18.62 -4.00 -8.29
CA ARG A 61 17.18 -3.94 -8.06
C ARG A 61 16.67 -2.59 -7.56
N ILE A 62 17.56 -1.70 -7.17
CA ILE A 62 17.23 -0.36 -6.65
C ILE A 62 18.19 0.65 -7.27
N ALA A 63 17.67 1.82 -7.67
CA ALA A 63 18.44 2.96 -8.11
C ALA A 63 17.83 4.26 -7.56
N GLU A 64 18.66 5.14 -7.02
CA GLU A 64 18.21 6.46 -6.58
C GLU A 64 17.89 7.38 -7.77
N THR A 65 16.97 8.32 -7.55
CA THR A 65 16.64 9.39 -8.47
C THR A 65 16.57 10.72 -7.70
N PRO A 66 16.66 11.89 -8.36
CA PRO A 66 16.65 13.19 -7.66
C PRO A 66 15.45 13.42 -6.74
N GLY A 67 14.33 12.79 -6.98
CA GLY A 67 13.10 12.96 -6.18
C GLY A 67 12.53 11.66 -5.60
N GLY A 68 13.32 10.60 -5.51
CA GLY A 68 12.86 9.31 -5.02
C GLY A 68 13.75 8.15 -5.42
N MET A 69 13.15 7.01 -5.76
CA MET A 69 13.89 5.80 -6.12
C MET A 69 13.14 4.96 -7.15
N LEU A 70 13.89 4.25 -7.96
CA LEU A 70 13.40 3.18 -8.82
C LEU A 70 13.65 1.82 -8.15
N ASN A 71 12.69 0.91 -8.27
CA ASN A 71 12.89 -0.47 -7.82
C ASN A 71 12.34 -1.48 -8.81
N CYS A 72 12.98 -2.65 -8.85
CA CYS A 72 12.52 -3.83 -9.58
C CYS A 72 12.75 -5.09 -8.74
N ILE A 73 12.21 -5.12 -7.52
CA ILE A 73 12.47 -6.20 -6.53
C ILE A 73 12.00 -7.58 -7.03
N GLY A 74 10.89 -7.66 -7.78
CA GLY A 74 10.39 -8.92 -8.31
C GLY A 74 9.61 -9.78 -7.33
N LEU A 75 8.94 -9.17 -6.33
CA LEU A 75 8.14 -9.86 -5.32
C LEU A 75 8.93 -10.89 -4.50
N GLU A 76 10.20 -10.63 -4.19
CA GLU A 76 10.95 -11.49 -3.26
C GLU A 76 10.17 -11.69 -1.97
N ASN A 77 9.86 -12.94 -1.63
CA ASN A 77 9.12 -13.30 -0.42
C ASN A 77 9.23 -14.80 -0.12
N PRO A 78 8.99 -15.23 1.12
CA PRO A 78 9.17 -16.62 1.54
C PRO A 78 8.04 -17.57 1.12
N GLY A 79 6.97 -17.07 0.47
CA GLY A 79 5.76 -17.84 0.20
C GLY A 79 4.83 -17.96 1.41
N VAL A 80 3.58 -18.35 1.13
CA VAL A 80 2.52 -18.37 2.14
C VAL A 80 2.75 -19.40 3.25
N ASP A 81 3.41 -20.53 2.98
CA ASP A 81 3.66 -21.57 3.98
C ASP A 81 4.60 -21.08 5.10
N VAL A 82 5.72 -20.49 4.72
CA VAL A 82 6.68 -19.90 5.67
C VAL A 82 6.08 -18.69 6.36
N PHE A 83 5.33 -17.86 5.63
CA PHE A 83 4.63 -16.73 6.21
C PHE A 83 3.68 -17.14 7.35
N LEU A 84 2.80 -18.10 7.11
CA LEU A 84 1.82 -18.56 8.11
C LEU A 84 2.47 -19.26 9.30
N ARG A 85 3.52 -20.07 9.06
CA ARG A 85 4.19 -20.84 10.09
C ARG A 85 5.11 -19.99 10.98
N ASP A 86 5.92 -19.11 10.38
CA ASP A 86 7.05 -18.49 11.07
C ASP A 86 6.86 -16.98 11.29
N ILE A 87 6.23 -16.28 10.36
CA ILE A 87 6.17 -14.79 10.34
C ILE A 87 4.88 -14.30 11.01
N LEU A 88 3.73 -14.83 10.64
CA LEU A 88 2.44 -14.40 11.20
C LEU A 88 2.39 -14.49 12.73
N PRO A 89 2.93 -15.54 13.40
CA PRO A 89 2.97 -15.58 14.86
C PRO A 89 3.76 -14.43 15.49
N GLN A 90 4.79 -13.92 14.82
CA GLN A 90 5.56 -12.75 15.28
C GLN A 90 4.77 -11.46 15.04
N ALA A 91 4.20 -11.28 13.85
CA ALA A 91 3.37 -10.13 13.51
C ALA A 91 2.16 -9.97 14.47
N ARG A 92 1.58 -11.05 14.97
CA ARG A 92 0.50 -11.03 15.99
C ARG A 92 0.89 -10.40 17.32
N ARG A 93 2.18 -10.28 17.63
CA ARG A 93 2.66 -9.63 18.86
C ARG A 93 2.66 -8.12 18.74
N LEU A 94 2.66 -7.61 17.50
CA LEU A 94 2.54 -6.19 17.22
C LEU A 94 1.15 -5.71 17.67
N LYS A 95 1.10 -4.72 18.54
CA LYS A 95 -0.16 -4.15 19.05
C LYS A 95 -0.78 -3.19 18.01
N THR A 96 -0.92 -3.63 16.77
CA THR A 96 -1.47 -2.88 15.65
C THR A 96 -2.24 -3.81 14.71
N ARG A 97 -3.02 -3.27 13.78
CA ARG A 97 -3.71 -4.05 12.77
C ARG A 97 -2.75 -4.62 11.74
N PHE A 98 -3.05 -5.81 11.22
CA PHE A 98 -2.19 -6.50 10.27
C PHE A 98 -2.94 -6.84 8.99
N ILE A 99 -2.52 -6.20 7.90
CA ILE A 99 -3.08 -6.36 6.55
C ILE A 99 -2.05 -7.12 5.71
N VAL A 100 -2.44 -8.23 5.11
CA VAL A 100 -1.52 -9.01 4.27
C VAL A 100 -1.64 -8.56 2.82
N ASN A 101 -0.55 -8.03 2.26
CA ASN A 101 -0.46 -7.83 0.81
C ASN A 101 -0.24 -9.18 0.13
N MET A 102 -1.01 -9.47 -0.90
CA MET A 102 -0.96 -10.73 -1.62
C MET A 102 -0.89 -10.53 -3.13
N SER A 103 -0.15 -11.42 -3.82
CA SER A 103 -0.02 -11.42 -5.28
C SER A 103 0.08 -12.84 -5.81
N ALA A 104 -0.55 -13.10 -6.96
CA ALA A 104 -0.52 -14.41 -7.60
C ALA A 104 -0.40 -14.28 -9.12
N GLY A 105 -0.25 -15.42 -9.81
CA GLY A 105 -0.04 -15.46 -11.27
C GLY A 105 -1.32 -15.59 -12.08
N SER A 106 -2.38 -16.15 -11.50
CA SER A 106 -3.67 -16.39 -12.14
C SER A 106 -4.83 -15.96 -11.22
N THR A 107 -6.01 -15.80 -11.79
CA THR A 107 -7.25 -15.49 -11.04
C THR A 107 -7.57 -16.59 -10.03
N GLU A 108 -7.33 -17.84 -10.38
CA GLU A 108 -7.52 -19.01 -9.53
C GLU A 108 -6.55 -18.99 -8.35
N ASP A 109 -5.25 -18.77 -8.62
CA ASP A 109 -4.22 -18.67 -7.57
C ASP A 109 -4.49 -17.55 -6.57
N TYR A 110 -5.06 -16.41 -7.02
CA TYR A 110 -5.50 -15.34 -6.11
C TYR A 110 -6.59 -15.83 -5.16
N GLY A 111 -7.58 -16.58 -5.66
CA GLY A 111 -8.64 -17.16 -4.84
C GLY A 111 -8.09 -18.18 -3.82
N GLU A 112 -7.24 -19.10 -4.25
CA GLU A 112 -6.63 -20.10 -3.38
C GLU A 112 -5.74 -19.47 -2.30
N LEU A 113 -4.95 -18.45 -2.67
CA LEU A 113 -4.12 -17.71 -1.72
C LEU A 113 -4.99 -16.96 -0.71
N ALA A 114 -6.11 -16.35 -1.15
CA ALA A 114 -7.06 -15.69 -0.25
C ALA A 114 -7.66 -16.65 0.78
N ALA A 115 -8.04 -17.87 0.36
CA ALA A 115 -8.54 -18.91 1.26
C ALA A 115 -7.50 -19.31 2.31
N ARG A 116 -6.22 -19.42 1.92
CA ARG A 116 -5.12 -19.73 2.83
C ARG A 116 -4.82 -18.61 3.83
N LEU A 117 -5.06 -17.36 3.44
CA LEU A 117 -4.88 -16.18 4.29
C LEU A 117 -6.13 -15.84 5.14
N ASP A 118 -7.23 -16.59 5.01
CA ASP A 118 -8.43 -16.41 5.83
C ASP A 118 -8.29 -17.06 7.23
N VAL A 119 -7.24 -16.65 7.94
CA VAL A 119 -6.89 -17.17 9.27
C VAL A 119 -6.90 -16.06 10.32
N GLU A 120 -6.96 -16.43 11.58
CA GLU A 120 -6.86 -15.50 12.71
C GLU A 120 -5.53 -14.75 12.69
N GLY A 121 -5.50 -13.48 13.13
CA GLY A 121 -4.32 -12.63 13.19
C GLY A 121 -4.05 -11.84 11.90
N ILE A 122 -4.88 -12.01 10.89
CA ILE A 122 -4.94 -11.16 9.68
C ILE A 122 -6.25 -10.38 9.74
N ASP A 123 -6.20 -9.06 9.72
CA ASP A 123 -7.38 -8.18 9.79
C ASP A 123 -8.02 -7.96 8.41
N ALA A 124 -7.21 -7.86 7.34
CA ALA A 124 -7.66 -7.68 5.96
C ALA A 124 -6.61 -8.22 4.96
N VAL A 125 -6.99 -8.36 3.70
CA VAL A 125 -6.07 -8.67 2.59
C VAL A 125 -5.98 -7.48 1.63
N GLU A 126 -4.76 -7.13 1.21
CA GLU A 126 -4.49 -6.15 0.15
C GLU A 126 -4.10 -6.91 -1.13
N VAL A 127 -4.98 -6.93 -2.11
CA VAL A 127 -4.80 -7.64 -3.38
C VAL A 127 -3.95 -6.79 -4.32
N ASN A 128 -2.71 -7.17 -4.55
CA ASN A 128 -1.78 -6.45 -5.40
C ASN A 128 -1.90 -6.93 -6.85
N ILE A 129 -2.77 -6.28 -7.61
CA ILE A 129 -2.97 -6.56 -9.04
C ILE A 129 -1.99 -5.79 -9.94
N SER A 130 -1.11 -4.96 -9.38
CA SER A 130 -0.37 -3.94 -10.13
C SER A 130 1.14 -4.15 -10.18
N CYS A 131 1.64 -5.39 -9.90
CA CYS A 131 3.07 -5.63 -9.95
C CYS A 131 3.58 -5.71 -11.40
N PRO A 132 4.35 -4.72 -11.90
CA PRO A 132 4.85 -4.70 -13.27
C PRO A 132 5.98 -5.72 -13.52
N ASN A 133 6.51 -6.34 -12.46
CA ASN A 133 7.71 -7.16 -12.48
C ASN A 133 7.44 -8.68 -12.57
N VAL A 134 6.20 -9.08 -12.88
CA VAL A 134 5.83 -10.49 -13.09
C VAL A 134 5.57 -10.72 -14.56
N LYS A 135 6.38 -11.56 -15.20
CA LYS A 135 6.29 -11.84 -16.65
C LYS A 135 4.97 -12.50 -17.08
N GLU A 136 4.23 -13.05 -16.13
CA GLU A 136 2.94 -13.72 -16.36
C GLU A 136 1.86 -13.00 -15.53
N GLY A 137 0.91 -12.35 -16.18
CA GLY A 137 -0.34 -11.84 -15.61
C GLY A 137 -0.32 -10.47 -14.92
N GLY A 138 0.76 -10.08 -14.24
CA GLY A 138 0.74 -8.90 -13.33
C GLY A 138 0.43 -7.56 -14.00
N ILE A 139 0.91 -7.30 -15.21
CA ILE A 139 0.61 -6.04 -15.93
C ILE A 139 -0.85 -6.04 -16.40
N VAL A 140 -1.36 -7.16 -16.87
CA VAL A 140 -2.73 -7.27 -17.40
C VAL A 140 -3.75 -6.98 -16.31
N PHE A 141 -3.63 -7.57 -15.13
CA PHE A 141 -4.59 -7.35 -14.03
C PHE A 141 -4.65 -5.89 -13.57
N GLY A 142 -3.52 -5.17 -13.59
CA GLY A 142 -3.45 -3.78 -13.13
C GLY A 142 -3.91 -2.74 -14.16
N THR A 143 -4.11 -3.11 -15.42
CA THR A 143 -4.42 -2.18 -16.51
C THR A 143 -5.72 -2.51 -17.27
N ASP A 144 -6.26 -3.71 -17.07
CA ASP A 144 -7.56 -4.13 -17.63
C ASP A 144 -8.61 -4.22 -16.51
N PRO A 145 -9.68 -3.40 -16.56
CA PRO A 145 -10.71 -3.40 -15.53
C PRO A 145 -11.49 -4.72 -15.44
N LYS A 146 -11.61 -5.48 -16.54
CA LYS A 146 -12.27 -6.80 -16.50
C LYS A 146 -11.41 -7.84 -15.79
N ALA A 147 -10.11 -7.83 -16.05
CA ALA A 147 -9.17 -8.72 -15.37
C ALA A 147 -9.05 -8.37 -13.88
N ALA A 148 -9.03 -7.08 -13.53
CA ALA A 148 -9.04 -6.61 -12.14
C ALA A 148 -10.32 -7.05 -11.40
N ALA A 149 -11.49 -6.93 -12.04
CA ALA A 149 -12.76 -7.39 -11.49
C ALA A 149 -12.76 -8.90 -11.26
N ALA A 150 -12.32 -9.70 -12.23
CA ALA A 150 -12.27 -11.16 -12.12
C ALA A 150 -11.39 -11.63 -10.94
N VAL A 151 -10.22 -11.03 -10.76
CA VAL A 151 -9.36 -11.30 -9.59
C VAL A 151 -10.07 -10.92 -8.29
N THR A 152 -10.69 -9.74 -8.24
CA THR A 152 -11.40 -9.27 -7.04
C THR A 152 -12.55 -10.20 -6.66
N GLU A 153 -13.37 -10.63 -7.63
CA GLU A 153 -14.45 -11.60 -7.43
C GLU A 153 -13.93 -12.95 -6.93
N SER A 154 -12.81 -13.43 -7.50
CA SER A 154 -12.18 -14.69 -7.07
C SER A 154 -11.74 -14.59 -5.61
N VAL A 155 -11.04 -13.53 -5.23
CA VAL A 155 -10.61 -13.29 -3.84
C VAL A 155 -11.83 -13.19 -2.92
N ARG A 156 -12.85 -12.40 -3.30
CA ARG A 156 -14.07 -12.21 -2.47
C ARG A 156 -14.81 -13.52 -2.19
N LYS A 157 -14.84 -14.45 -3.14
CA LYS A 157 -15.47 -15.77 -2.98
C LYS A 157 -14.74 -16.67 -1.98
N HIS A 158 -13.43 -16.46 -1.79
CA HIS A 158 -12.57 -17.35 -1.00
C HIS A 158 -12.18 -16.82 0.38
N THR A 159 -12.55 -15.59 0.76
CA THR A 159 -12.28 -15.04 2.08
C THR A 159 -13.47 -14.28 2.64
N LYS A 160 -13.61 -14.30 3.98
CA LYS A 160 -14.55 -13.44 4.72
C LYS A 160 -13.91 -12.14 5.19
N LYS A 161 -12.59 -12.02 5.07
CA LYS A 161 -11.87 -10.82 5.48
C LYS A 161 -12.17 -9.65 4.54
N PRO A 162 -12.05 -8.40 5.03
CA PRO A 162 -12.09 -7.24 4.15
C PRO A 162 -11.04 -7.34 3.04
N VAL A 163 -11.47 -6.99 1.81
CA VAL A 163 -10.65 -7.03 0.59
C VAL A 163 -10.33 -5.61 0.13
N ILE A 164 -9.06 -5.24 0.19
CA ILE A 164 -8.52 -3.99 -0.34
C ILE A 164 -7.88 -4.31 -1.69
N VAL A 165 -8.18 -3.56 -2.75
CA VAL A 165 -7.52 -3.76 -4.06
C VAL A 165 -6.54 -2.63 -4.32
N LYS A 166 -5.26 -2.97 -4.52
CA LYS A 166 -4.20 -2.01 -4.79
C LYS A 166 -4.07 -1.72 -6.27
N LEU A 167 -4.39 -0.47 -6.64
CA LEU A 167 -4.47 -0.01 -8.01
C LEU A 167 -3.13 0.50 -8.56
N SER A 168 -2.89 0.23 -9.85
CA SER A 168 -1.75 0.75 -10.61
C SER A 168 -2.02 2.18 -11.09
N PRO A 169 -1.02 3.09 -11.00
CA PRO A 169 -1.13 4.42 -11.62
C PRO A 169 -0.87 4.43 -13.13
N ASN A 170 -0.44 3.29 -13.69
CA ASN A 170 -0.02 3.18 -15.09
C ASN A 170 -1.24 2.95 -16.02
N VAL A 171 -2.26 3.77 -15.84
CA VAL A 171 -3.52 3.77 -16.58
C VAL A 171 -3.94 5.19 -16.94
N THR A 172 -4.72 5.35 -18.00
CA THR A 172 -5.20 6.66 -18.42
C THR A 172 -6.20 7.25 -17.43
N ASP A 173 -7.15 6.43 -16.97
CA ASP A 173 -8.18 6.82 -15.98
C ASP A 173 -8.28 5.76 -14.87
N ILE A 174 -7.82 6.13 -13.69
CA ILE A 174 -7.81 5.24 -12.51
C ILE A 174 -9.23 4.98 -11.99
N THR A 175 -10.18 5.87 -12.27
CA THR A 175 -11.55 5.73 -11.78
C THR A 175 -12.29 4.55 -12.42
N VAL A 176 -11.92 4.20 -13.65
CA VAL A 176 -12.46 3.02 -14.34
C VAL A 176 -12.06 1.74 -13.62
N MET A 177 -10.79 1.66 -13.20
CA MET A 177 -10.28 0.53 -12.42
C MET A 177 -10.96 0.45 -11.04
N ALA A 178 -11.04 1.59 -10.35
CA ALA A 178 -11.64 1.66 -9.02
C ALA A 178 -13.12 1.22 -9.01
N LYS A 179 -13.92 1.68 -9.97
CA LYS A 179 -15.32 1.26 -10.13
C LYS A 179 -15.45 -0.22 -10.46
N ALA A 180 -14.56 -0.75 -11.30
CA ALA A 180 -14.60 -2.17 -11.67
C ALA A 180 -14.35 -3.08 -10.46
N VAL A 181 -13.37 -2.76 -9.62
CA VAL A 181 -13.09 -3.57 -8.42
C VAL A 181 -14.12 -3.37 -7.31
N GLU A 182 -14.69 -2.16 -7.16
CA GLU A 182 -15.83 -1.91 -6.26
C GLU A 182 -17.03 -2.78 -6.65
N ALA A 183 -17.40 -2.77 -7.92
CA ALA A 183 -18.52 -3.60 -8.44
C ALA A 183 -18.27 -5.11 -8.27
N ALA A 184 -17.00 -5.53 -8.25
CA ALA A 184 -16.57 -6.91 -8.05
C ALA A 184 -16.49 -7.33 -6.57
N GLY A 185 -16.83 -6.43 -5.63
CA GLY A 185 -16.91 -6.73 -4.20
C GLY A 185 -15.67 -6.39 -3.38
N ALA A 186 -14.83 -5.46 -3.83
CA ALA A 186 -13.81 -4.85 -2.99
C ALA A 186 -14.46 -4.03 -1.86
N ASP A 187 -13.91 -4.13 -0.64
CA ASP A 187 -14.34 -3.35 0.53
C ASP A 187 -13.61 -2.00 0.62
N ALA A 188 -12.44 -1.89 -0.02
CA ALA A 188 -11.67 -0.66 -0.15
C ALA A 188 -10.75 -0.71 -1.37
N VAL A 189 -10.21 0.44 -1.75
CA VAL A 189 -9.11 0.54 -2.71
C VAL A 189 -7.91 1.21 -2.09
N SER A 190 -6.70 0.76 -2.44
CA SER A 190 -5.44 1.45 -2.12
C SER A 190 -4.77 1.94 -3.40
N LEU A 191 -4.27 3.16 -3.40
CA LEU A 191 -3.56 3.74 -4.54
C LEU A 191 -2.62 4.87 -4.10
N ILE A 192 -1.49 5.00 -4.77
CA ILE A 192 -1.06 4.34 -6.01
C ILE A 192 0.06 3.33 -5.72
N ASN A 193 0.17 2.29 -6.57
CA ASN A 193 1.42 1.57 -6.70
C ASN A 193 2.44 2.48 -7.44
N THR A 194 3.58 1.98 -7.84
CA THR A 194 4.67 2.76 -8.43
C THR A 194 4.42 3.10 -9.91
N LEU A 195 4.89 4.28 -10.34
CA LEU A 195 4.91 4.65 -11.75
C LEU A 195 6.06 3.93 -12.46
N THR A 196 5.83 3.43 -13.66
CA THR A 196 6.89 2.82 -14.46
C THR A 196 7.91 3.88 -14.89
N GLY A 197 9.19 3.64 -14.61
CA GLY A 197 10.28 4.53 -14.95
C GLY A 197 11.55 3.79 -15.36
N MET A 198 12.56 4.52 -15.79
CA MET A 198 13.86 4.02 -16.22
C MET A 198 14.96 5.01 -15.82
N ALA A 199 16.16 4.50 -15.56
CA ALA A 199 17.38 5.29 -15.42
C ALA A 199 18.52 4.64 -16.20
N VAL A 200 19.44 5.46 -16.73
CA VAL A 200 20.52 5.05 -17.63
C VAL A 200 21.86 5.50 -17.08
N ASP A 201 22.82 4.58 -17.08
CA ASP A 201 24.24 4.86 -16.91
C ASP A 201 24.81 5.32 -18.25
N ILE A 202 25.17 6.59 -18.37
CA ILE A 202 25.63 7.18 -19.64
C ILE A 202 27.02 6.72 -20.04
N ASP A 203 27.86 6.40 -19.07
CA ASP A 203 29.23 5.95 -19.32
C ASP A 203 29.25 4.50 -19.78
N ALA A 204 28.51 3.64 -19.09
CA ALA A 204 28.34 2.24 -19.48
C ALA A 204 27.31 2.02 -20.62
N ARG A 205 26.52 3.05 -20.97
CA ARG A 205 25.45 3.03 -21.99
C ARG A 205 24.46 1.86 -21.78
N ARG A 206 24.04 1.68 -20.51
CA ARG A 206 23.14 0.58 -20.12
C ARG A 206 22.12 1.05 -19.08
N PRO A 207 20.99 0.32 -18.91
CA PRO A 207 20.07 0.59 -17.80
C PRO A 207 20.78 0.45 -16.46
N LEU A 208 20.40 1.28 -15.47
CA LEU A 208 20.85 1.13 -14.08
C LEU A 208 20.25 -0.11 -13.42
N LEU A 209 18.99 -0.43 -13.72
CA LEU A 209 18.33 -1.59 -13.16
C LEU A 209 18.55 -2.84 -14.01
N GLY A 210 18.73 -3.98 -13.37
CA GLY A 210 18.87 -5.28 -14.06
C GLY A 210 17.66 -5.65 -14.91
N ASN A 211 16.46 -5.15 -14.57
CA ASN A 211 15.20 -5.39 -15.30
C ASN A 211 14.85 -4.26 -16.30
N ILE A 212 15.81 -3.40 -16.65
CA ILE A 212 15.69 -2.25 -17.56
C ILE A 212 14.78 -1.15 -16.97
N THR A 213 13.52 -1.45 -16.70
CA THR A 213 12.53 -0.57 -16.07
C THR A 213 12.24 -0.98 -14.64
N GLY A 214 11.73 -0.05 -13.86
CA GLY A 214 11.31 -0.27 -12.47
C GLY A 214 10.17 0.65 -12.06
N GLY A 215 9.68 0.45 -10.86
CA GLY A 215 8.67 1.31 -10.27
C GLY A 215 9.31 2.53 -9.61
N LEU A 216 8.92 3.73 -10.02
CA LEU A 216 9.30 5.00 -9.40
C LEU A 216 8.42 5.26 -8.18
N SER A 217 9.05 5.58 -7.04
CA SER A 217 8.43 5.98 -5.78
C SER A 217 9.19 7.15 -5.15
N GLY A 218 8.67 7.71 -4.06
CA GLY A 218 9.26 8.86 -3.37
C GLY A 218 8.52 10.17 -3.66
N PRO A 219 9.02 11.33 -3.15
CA PRO A 219 8.33 12.61 -3.23
C PRO A 219 7.92 13.06 -4.63
N ALA A 220 8.68 12.66 -5.66
CA ALA A 220 8.38 13.02 -7.06
C ALA A 220 7.02 12.52 -7.55
N VAL A 221 6.48 11.42 -7.00
CA VAL A 221 5.19 10.88 -7.45
C VAL A 221 3.99 11.46 -6.69
N LYS A 222 4.20 12.24 -5.59
CA LYS A 222 3.11 12.75 -4.73
C LYS A 222 2.03 13.50 -5.52
N PRO A 223 2.31 14.45 -6.41
CA PRO A 223 1.26 15.20 -7.11
C PRO A 223 0.36 14.30 -7.97
N VAL A 224 0.93 13.25 -8.56
CA VAL A 224 0.18 12.26 -9.35
C VAL A 224 -0.70 11.42 -8.44
N ALA A 225 -0.12 10.91 -7.34
CA ALA A 225 -0.85 10.12 -6.35
C ALA A 225 -2.02 10.89 -5.73
N LEU A 226 -1.78 12.14 -5.31
CA LEU A 226 -2.78 13.01 -4.71
C LEU A 226 -3.97 13.24 -5.65
N ARG A 227 -3.70 13.55 -6.93
CA ARG A 227 -4.73 13.72 -7.96
C ARG A 227 -5.54 12.41 -8.14
N MET A 228 -4.86 11.27 -8.24
CA MET A 228 -5.54 9.99 -8.44
C MET A 228 -6.40 9.59 -7.24
N VAL A 229 -5.93 9.83 -6.01
CA VAL A 229 -6.73 9.61 -4.80
C VAL A 229 -7.97 10.51 -4.80
N TRP A 230 -7.82 11.79 -5.11
CA TRP A 230 -8.95 12.72 -5.22
C TRP A 230 -9.99 12.28 -6.25
N GLN A 231 -9.56 11.84 -7.44
CA GLN A 231 -10.45 11.35 -8.48
C GLN A 231 -11.19 10.07 -8.03
N THR A 232 -10.44 9.14 -7.43
CA THR A 232 -11.00 7.87 -6.95
C THR A 232 -11.99 8.07 -5.82
N ALA A 233 -11.67 8.89 -4.82
CA ALA A 233 -12.56 9.17 -3.67
C ALA A 233 -13.90 9.79 -4.10
N LYS A 234 -13.93 10.48 -5.25
CA LYS A 234 -15.17 11.01 -5.83
C LYS A 234 -15.93 9.99 -6.70
N ALA A 235 -15.26 8.93 -7.13
CA ALA A 235 -15.78 7.99 -8.12
C ALA A 235 -16.38 6.72 -7.52
N VAL A 236 -15.97 6.35 -6.29
CA VAL A 236 -16.41 5.14 -5.58
C VAL A 236 -17.01 5.48 -4.21
N SER A 237 -17.80 4.57 -3.66
CA SER A 237 -18.41 4.69 -2.33
C SER A 237 -17.59 4.01 -1.23
N ILE A 238 -16.71 3.07 -1.60
CA ILE A 238 -15.83 2.36 -0.68
C ILE A 238 -14.65 3.25 -0.24
N PRO A 239 -14.11 3.05 0.99
CA PRO A 239 -13.03 3.87 1.50
C PRO A 239 -11.74 3.73 0.69
N VAL A 240 -10.97 4.81 0.67
CA VAL A 240 -9.70 4.92 -0.05
C VAL A 240 -8.54 4.95 0.94
N LEU A 241 -7.53 4.09 0.71
CA LEU A 241 -6.22 4.15 1.33
C LEU A 241 -5.27 4.86 0.36
N GLY A 242 -4.79 6.04 0.76
CA GLY A 242 -3.92 6.87 -0.08
C GLY A 242 -2.44 6.61 0.17
N LEU A 243 -1.63 6.43 -0.88
CA LEU A 243 -0.19 6.32 -0.80
C LEU A 243 0.50 6.83 -2.06
N GLY A 244 1.78 7.20 -1.90
CA GLY A 244 2.63 7.68 -3.00
C GLY A 244 3.25 9.04 -2.71
N GLY A 245 4.53 9.03 -2.36
CA GLY A 245 5.34 10.22 -2.13
C GLY A 245 5.08 10.95 -0.81
N ILE A 246 4.41 10.33 0.15
CA ILE A 246 4.21 10.88 1.51
C ILE A 246 5.56 10.86 2.24
N SER A 247 6.06 12.04 2.62
CA SER A 247 7.34 12.25 3.30
C SER A 247 7.24 13.13 4.55
N SER A 248 6.06 13.69 4.82
CA SER A 248 5.79 14.54 5.98
C SER A 248 4.35 14.38 6.47
N TRP A 249 4.09 14.85 7.70
CA TRP A 249 2.72 14.91 8.24
C TRP A 249 1.79 15.79 7.39
N LYS A 250 2.33 16.83 6.74
CA LYS A 250 1.56 17.71 5.84
C LYS A 250 1.05 16.93 4.63
N ASP A 251 1.91 16.09 4.04
CA ASP A 251 1.51 15.25 2.92
C ASP A 251 0.39 14.28 3.33
N ALA A 252 0.49 13.68 4.53
CA ALA A 252 -0.55 12.80 5.05
C ALA A 252 -1.89 13.53 5.19
N VAL A 253 -1.89 14.76 5.72
CA VAL A 253 -3.08 15.62 5.83
C VAL A 253 -3.64 15.97 4.45
N GLU A 254 -2.79 16.31 3.46
CA GLU A 254 -3.22 16.57 2.09
C GLU A 254 -4.00 15.38 1.50
N PHE A 255 -3.48 14.15 1.67
CA PHE A 255 -4.17 12.94 1.21
C PHE A 255 -5.52 12.74 1.89
N MET A 256 -5.64 13.03 3.17
CA MET A 256 -6.91 12.93 3.87
C MET A 256 -7.91 13.99 3.40
N LEU A 257 -7.46 15.24 3.21
CA LEU A 257 -8.31 16.32 2.68
C LEU A 257 -8.90 15.98 1.31
N VAL A 258 -8.18 15.27 0.44
CA VAL A 258 -8.68 14.87 -0.88
C VAL A 258 -9.51 13.58 -0.85
N GLY A 259 -9.68 12.93 0.31
CA GLY A 259 -10.62 11.82 0.50
C GLY A 259 -10.02 10.49 0.90
N ALA A 260 -8.70 10.40 1.14
CA ALA A 260 -8.13 9.19 1.73
C ALA A 260 -8.61 9.01 3.18
N ARG A 261 -9.16 7.84 3.50
CA ARG A 261 -9.60 7.50 4.86
C ARG A 261 -8.43 7.21 5.79
N ILE A 262 -7.41 6.54 5.26
CA ILE A 262 -6.11 6.28 5.89
C ILE A 262 -5.02 6.47 4.84
N VAL A 263 -3.77 6.61 5.29
CA VAL A 263 -2.63 6.84 4.40
C VAL A 263 -1.47 5.91 4.72
N SER A 264 -0.69 5.57 3.69
CA SER A 264 0.42 4.64 3.82
C SER A 264 1.75 5.28 3.42
N VAL A 265 2.73 5.19 4.32
CA VAL A 265 4.09 5.69 4.09
C VAL A 265 4.91 4.60 3.41
N GLY A 266 5.46 4.91 2.23
CA GLY A 266 6.24 3.99 1.40
C GLY A 266 7.74 4.22 1.49
N ALA A 267 8.38 4.56 0.38
CA ALA A 267 9.83 4.67 0.23
C ALA A 267 10.50 5.59 1.26
N TYR A 268 9.78 6.54 1.85
CA TYR A 268 10.34 7.43 2.86
C TYR A 268 10.72 6.71 4.16
N ASN A 269 10.17 5.51 4.45
CA ASN A 269 10.61 4.68 5.57
C ASN A 269 12.09 4.26 5.46
N PHE A 270 12.64 4.18 4.25
CA PHE A 270 14.06 3.87 4.05
C PHE A 270 14.97 5.07 4.34
N ALA A 271 14.47 6.30 4.14
CA ALA A 271 15.20 7.51 4.48
C ALA A 271 15.12 7.84 5.98
N ASP A 272 13.97 7.58 6.59
CA ASP A 272 13.75 7.82 8.02
C ASP A 272 12.86 6.70 8.59
N PRO A 273 13.43 5.71 9.29
CA PRO A 273 12.65 4.60 9.87
C PRO A 273 11.67 5.06 10.96
N ARG A 274 11.80 6.29 11.48
CA ARG A 274 10.87 6.91 12.42
C ARG A 274 9.82 7.81 11.76
N ALA A 275 9.72 7.78 10.43
CA ALA A 275 8.85 8.67 9.67
C ALA A 275 7.40 8.66 10.16
N ILE A 276 6.82 7.47 10.33
CA ILE A 276 5.42 7.31 10.76
C ILE A 276 5.18 7.94 12.14
N GLU A 277 6.08 7.71 13.11
CA GLU A 277 5.97 8.28 14.45
C GLU A 277 6.05 9.82 14.41
N LYS A 278 7.02 10.38 13.66
CA LYS A 278 7.15 11.83 13.48
C LYS A 278 5.94 12.44 12.80
N MET A 279 5.36 11.73 11.82
CA MET A 279 4.13 12.16 11.16
C MET A 279 2.94 12.15 12.12
N ALA A 280 2.78 11.10 12.93
CA ALA A 280 1.72 11.04 13.93
C ALA A 280 1.81 12.21 14.93
N VAL A 281 2.99 12.51 15.45
CA VAL A 281 3.23 13.67 16.33
C VAL A 281 2.85 14.98 15.64
N GLY A 282 3.29 15.16 14.38
CA GLY A 282 3.00 16.37 13.61
C GLY A 282 1.50 16.54 13.32
N MET A 283 0.80 15.46 12.99
CA MET A 283 -0.65 15.45 12.76
C MET A 283 -1.43 15.75 14.06
N GLN A 284 -1.05 15.15 15.18
CA GLN A 284 -1.66 15.42 16.49
C GLN A 284 -1.52 16.90 16.86
N THR A 285 -0.31 17.45 16.76
CA THR A 285 -0.04 18.87 17.01
C THR A 285 -0.84 19.81 16.09
N TRP A 286 -0.96 19.43 14.82
CA TRP A 286 -1.76 20.20 13.86
C TRP A 286 -3.26 20.16 14.22
N CYS A 287 -3.80 19.00 14.57
CA CYS A 287 -5.19 18.87 15.02
C CYS A 287 -5.48 19.75 16.25
N GLU A 288 -4.55 19.77 17.21
CA GLU A 288 -4.68 20.63 18.42
C GLU A 288 -4.73 22.11 18.04
N LYS A 289 -3.79 22.54 17.18
CA LYS A 289 -3.68 23.94 16.74
C LYS A 289 -4.92 24.40 15.95
N GLU A 290 -5.41 23.56 15.04
CA GLU A 290 -6.54 23.90 14.17
C GLU A 290 -7.92 23.59 14.80
N GLY A 291 -7.95 23.08 16.05
CA GLY A 291 -9.19 22.73 16.74
C GLY A 291 -9.92 21.52 16.16
N VAL A 292 -9.23 20.67 15.37
CA VAL A 292 -9.78 19.44 14.82
C VAL A 292 -9.94 18.42 15.95
N ARG A 293 -11.15 17.95 16.20
CA ARG A 293 -11.45 17.02 17.29
C ARG A 293 -10.99 15.60 16.97
N ASN A 294 -11.23 15.17 15.74
CA ASN A 294 -10.75 13.89 15.22
C ASN A 294 -10.25 14.08 13.79
N ILE A 295 -9.11 13.50 13.46
CA ILE A 295 -8.49 13.60 12.14
C ILE A 295 -9.41 13.06 11.02
N GLN A 296 -10.31 12.14 11.33
CA GLN A 296 -11.29 11.63 10.36
C GLN A 296 -12.31 12.69 9.91
N ASP A 297 -12.48 13.76 10.68
CA ASP A 297 -13.42 14.84 10.35
C ASP A 297 -12.96 15.68 9.14
N ILE A 298 -11.67 15.61 8.78
CA ILE A 298 -11.13 16.33 7.61
C ILE A 298 -11.20 15.54 6.30
N VAL A 299 -11.59 14.27 6.34
CA VAL A 299 -11.57 13.40 5.15
C VAL A 299 -12.54 13.93 4.09
N GLY A 300 -12.00 14.25 2.90
CA GLY A 300 -12.79 14.75 1.77
C GLY A 300 -13.26 16.20 1.90
N THR A 301 -12.74 16.96 2.84
CA THR A 301 -13.18 18.36 3.10
C THR A 301 -12.37 19.41 2.32
N LEU A 302 -11.62 18.99 1.27
CA LEU A 302 -10.92 19.93 0.40
C LEU A 302 -11.89 20.97 -0.16
N LYS A 303 -11.62 22.25 0.11
CA LYS A 303 -12.40 23.38 -0.44
C LYS A 303 -11.94 23.64 -1.88
N ASN A 304 -12.90 23.84 -2.78
CA ASN A 304 -12.62 24.25 -4.17
C ASN A 304 -12.35 25.75 -4.23
#